data_18110847b9cc6d1bd141927b1e231770
#
_entry.id   18110847b9cc6d1bd141927b1e231770
#
_cell.length_a   1.000
_cell.length_b   1.000
_cell.length_c   1.000
_cell.angle_alpha   90.00
_cell.angle_beta   90.00
_cell.angle_gamma   90.00
#
_symmetry.space_group_name_H-M   'P 1'
#
loop_
_entity.id
_entity.type
_entity.pdbx_description
1 polymer ?
#
loop_
_entity_poly.entity_id
_entity_poly.type
_entity_poly.pdbx_seq_one_letter_code
_entity_poly.pdbx_strand_id
1 'polypeptide(L)'
;MNKTQNRKICLIGGAGFIGHNLALHLHSLGAEVSIIDSLQVNNLASFTATSEDSVNRALYLRILNERQRLLQDAEIPLFVQDARNYHALCKLINEIKPQVVIQLAAVSHANKSNKDPYSTFDHSFRTLENALDASK
;
A
#
# COMPACT_ATOMS: atom_id res chain seq x y z
N MET A 1 -3.34 -6.89 -28.30
CA MET A 1 -2.64 -7.61 -27.20
C MET A 1 -2.66 -6.73 -25.95
N ASN A 2 -3.22 -7.24 -24.85
CA ASN A 2 -3.24 -6.45 -23.60
C ASN A 2 -1.81 -6.40 -23.04
N LYS A 3 -1.21 -5.19 -22.97
CA LYS A 3 0.18 -4.97 -22.51
C LYS A 3 0.40 -5.30 -21.04
N THR A 4 -0.66 -5.47 -20.26
CA THR A 4 -0.62 -5.79 -18.83
C THR A 4 -0.69 -7.29 -18.53
N GLN A 5 -1.14 -8.09 -19.49
CA GLN A 5 -1.30 -9.53 -19.29
C GLN A 5 0.02 -10.22 -18.95
N ASN A 6 0.02 -11.02 -17.88
CA ASN A 6 1.17 -11.75 -17.34
C ASN A 6 2.35 -10.87 -16.88
N ARG A 7 2.13 -9.55 -16.70
CA ARG A 7 3.14 -8.69 -16.11
C ARG A 7 3.10 -8.78 -14.59
N LYS A 8 4.26 -8.89 -14.00
CA LYS A 8 4.45 -8.79 -12.54
C LYS A 8 4.50 -7.32 -12.13
N ILE A 9 3.50 -6.88 -11.39
CA ILE A 9 3.36 -5.48 -10.95
C ILE A 9 3.30 -5.44 -9.42
N CYS A 10 4.19 -4.67 -8.81
CA CYS A 10 4.20 -4.45 -7.37
C CYS A 10 3.75 -3.03 -7.03
N LEU A 11 2.74 -2.90 -6.14
CA LEU A 11 2.28 -1.62 -5.63
C LEU A 11 2.81 -1.41 -4.21
N ILE A 12 3.64 -0.39 -4.00
CA ILE A 12 4.09 0.04 -2.67
C ILE A 12 3.11 1.09 -2.15
N GLY A 13 2.48 0.84 -1.00
CA GLY A 13 1.34 1.61 -0.52
C GLY A 13 0.02 1.19 -1.18
N GLY A 14 -0.05 -0.07 -1.62
CA GLY A 14 -1.17 -0.59 -2.40
C GLY A 14 -2.44 -0.92 -1.62
N ALA A 15 -2.42 -0.93 -0.28
CA ALA A 15 -3.61 -1.20 0.53
C ALA A 15 -4.48 0.05 0.77
N GLY A 16 -4.04 1.23 0.31
CA GLY A 16 -4.78 2.48 0.40
C GLY A 16 -5.96 2.55 -0.56
N PHE A 17 -6.67 3.69 -0.55
CA PHE A 17 -7.85 3.90 -1.39
C PHE A 17 -7.54 3.78 -2.89
N ILE A 18 -6.52 4.47 -3.37
CA ILE A 18 -6.11 4.38 -4.78
C ILE A 18 -5.53 3.00 -5.08
N GLY A 19 -4.63 2.52 -4.21
CA GLY A 19 -3.85 1.32 -4.43
C GLY A 19 -4.69 0.05 -4.59
N HIS A 20 -5.67 -0.19 -3.71
CA HIS A 20 -6.49 -1.41 -3.80
C HIS A 20 -7.37 -1.43 -5.06
N ASN A 21 -7.94 -0.28 -5.47
CA ASN A 21 -8.71 -0.19 -6.71
C ASN A 21 -7.82 -0.45 -7.93
N LEU A 22 -6.63 0.14 -7.95
CA LEU A 22 -5.66 -0.08 -9.03
C LEU A 22 -5.19 -1.54 -9.09
N ALA A 23 -4.91 -2.15 -7.93
CA ALA A 23 -4.51 -3.54 -7.84
C ALA A 23 -5.57 -4.49 -8.42
N LEU A 24 -6.83 -4.32 -8.01
CA LEU A 24 -7.96 -5.10 -8.53
C LEU A 24 -8.15 -4.91 -10.03
N HIS A 25 -8.03 -3.66 -10.50
CA HIS A 25 -8.15 -3.37 -11.93
C HIS A 25 -7.03 -4.02 -12.75
N LEU A 26 -5.77 -3.87 -12.33
CA LEU A 26 -4.64 -4.49 -13.01
C LEU A 26 -4.74 -6.02 -13.01
N HIS A 27 -5.16 -6.60 -11.90
CA HIS A 27 -5.41 -8.03 -11.79
C HIS A 27 -6.51 -8.49 -12.77
N SER A 28 -7.62 -7.74 -12.89
CA SER A 28 -8.68 -8.05 -13.86
C SER A 28 -8.24 -7.97 -15.32
N LEU A 29 -7.15 -7.24 -15.60
CA LEU A 29 -6.49 -7.18 -16.92
C LEU A 29 -5.46 -8.30 -17.14
N GLY A 30 -5.34 -9.23 -16.18
CA GLY A 30 -4.45 -10.39 -16.28
C GLY A 30 -3.02 -10.14 -15.80
N ALA A 31 -2.75 -9.07 -15.03
CA ALA A 31 -1.47 -8.87 -14.40
C ALA A 31 -1.31 -9.74 -13.15
N GLU A 32 -0.08 -10.17 -12.85
CA GLU A 32 0.31 -10.74 -11.56
C GLU A 32 0.61 -9.59 -10.61
N VAL A 33 -0.36 -9.24 -9.76
CA VAL A 33 -0.26 -8.09 -8.86
C VAL A 33 0.17 -8.53 -7.47
N SER A 34 1.06 -7.75 -6.84
CA SER A 34 1.42 -7.86 -5.43
C SER A 34 1.42 -6.50 -4.76
N ILE A 35 1.18 -6.47 -3.45
CA ILE A 35 1.12 -5.24 -2.65
C ILE A 35 2.14 -5.31 -1.52
N ILE A 36 2.88 -4.23 -1.31
CA ILE A 36 3.68 -3.95 -0.10
C ILE A 36 3.07 -2.73 0.57
N ASP A 37 2.64 -2.86 1.83
CA ASP A 37 2.02 -1.78 2.59
C ASP A 37 2.32 -1.94 4.08
N SER A 38 2.57 -0.84 4.78
CA SER A 38 2.80 -0.87 6.23
C SER A 38 1.52 -0.94 7.05
N LEU A 39 0.36 -0.73 6.43
CA LEU A 39 -0.95 -0.60 7.06
C LEU A 39 -1.03 0.51 8.13
N GLN A 40 -0.11 1.48 8.12
CA GLN A 40 -0.10 2.56 9.11
C GLN A 40 -1.30 3.50 8.97
N VAL A 41 -1.71 3.79 7.74
CA VAL A 41 -2.87 4.64 7.45
C VAL A 41 -4.18 3.85 7.57
N ASN A 42 -4.13 2.58 7.19
CA ASN A 42 -5.29 1.68 7.20
C ASN A 42 -5.20 0.69 8.38
N ASN A 43 -4.83 1.18 9.55
CA ASN A 43 -4.57 0.37 10.73
C ASN A 43 -5.87 0.03 11.46
N LEU A 44 -6.38 -1.17 11.24
CA LEU A 44 -7.55 -1.69 11.94
C LEU A 44 -7.38 -1.66 13.46
N ALA A 45 -6.17 -1.96 13.96
CA ALA A 45 -5.90 -2.00 15.39
C ALA A 45 -6.03 -0.61 16.06
N SER A 46 -5.64 0.47 15.38
CA SER A 46 -5.80 1.83 15.93
C SER A 46 -7.26 2.22 16.08
N PHE A 47 -8.14 1.73 15.22
CA PHE A 47 -9.58 1.97 15.30
C PHE A 47 -10.27 1.10 16.36
N THR A 48 -9.71 -0.04 16.71
CA THR A 48 -10.26 -0.92 17.77
C THR A 48 -9.84 -0.48 19.17
N ALA A 49 -8.68 0.20 19.31
CA ALA A 49 -8.11 0.59 20.59
C ALA A 49 -8.74 1.87 21.18
N THR A 50 -9.47 2.67 20.40
CA THR A 50 -10.11 3.91 20.90
C THR A 50 -11.51 3.62 21.41
N SER A 51 -11.80 4.10 22.63
CA SER A 51 -13.09 3.94 23.33
C SER A 51 -14.20 4.87 22.84
N GLU A 52 -13.91 5.74 21.89
CA GLU A 52 -14.91 6.68 21.37
C GLU A 52 -15.85 5.99 20.36
N ASP A 53 -17.12 5.91 20.74
CA ASP A 53 -18.25 5.54 19.86
C ASP A 53 -18.54 6.64 18.85
N SER A 54 -17.69 6.79 17.84
CA SER A 54 -18.01 7.64 16.70
C SER A 54 -18.76 6.85 15.63
N VAL A 55 -19.85 7.42 15.11
CA VAL A 55 -20.62 6.85 13.99
C VAL A 55 -19.70 6.54 12.79
N ASN A 56 -18.66 7.34 12.62
CA ASN A 56 -17.67 7.17 11.55
C ASN A 56 -16.74 5.96 11.76
N ARG A 57 -16.50 5.52 13.00
CA ARG A 57 -15.61 4.40 13.30
C ARG A 57 -16.10 3.10 12.69
N ALA A 58 -17.38 2.76 12.90
CA ALA A 58 -17.96 1.55 12.35
C ALA A 58 -17.91 1.54 10.81
N LEU A 59 -18.15 2.71 10.20
CA LEU A 59 -18.05 2.89 8.75
C LEU A 59 -16.61 2.69 8.26
N TYR A 60 -15.61 3.29 8.91
CA TYR A 60 -14.20 3.12 8.56
C TYR A 60 -13.74 1.67 8.67
N LEU A 61 -14.11 0.98 9.74
CA LEU A 61 -13.81 -0.44 9.91
C LEU A 61 -14.43 -1.30 8.80
N ARG A 62 -15.66 -1.02 8.41
CA ARG A 62 -16.30 -1.70 7.27
C ARG A 62 -15.55 -1.46 5.97
N ILE A 63 -15.16 -0.21 5.69
CA ILE A 63 -14.40 0.15 4.48
C ILE A 63 -13.05 -0.58 4.45
N LEU A 64 -12.30 -0.58 5.55
CA LEU A 64 -10.99 -1.23 5.62
C LEU A 64 -11.10 -2.76 5.50
N ASN A 65 -12.07 -3.37 6.18
CA ASN A 65 -12.32 -4.81 6.06
C ASN A 65 -12.73 -5.17 4.63
N GLU A 66 -13.59 -4.38 3.99
CA GLU A 66 -14.02 -4.63 2.62
C GLU A 66 -12.85 -4.56 1.63
N ARG A 67 -11.94 -3.59 1.77
CA ARG A 67 -10.73 -3.52 0.94
C ARG A 67 -9.89 -4.78 1.08
N GLN A 68 -9.64 -5.22 2.31
CA GLN A 68 -8.85 -6.43 2.56
C GLN A 68 -9.54 -7.67 2.01
N ARG A 69 -10.85 -7.78 2.20
CA ARG A 69 -11.66 -8.86 1.65
C ARG A 69 -11.56 -8.94 0.13
N LEU A 70 -11.72 -7.81 -0.56
CA LEU A 70 -11.62 -7.74 -2.02
C LEU A 70 -10.25 -8.17 -2.56
N LEU A 71 -9.16 -7.76 -1.89
CA LEU A 71 -7.81 -8.18 -2.25
C LEU A 71 -7.60 -9.67 -2.00
N GLN A 72 -8.13 -10.19 -0.90
CA GLN A 72 -8.06 -11.61 -0.55
C GLN A 72 -8.87 -12.48 -1.51
N ASP A 73 -10.09 -12.07 -1.85
CA ASP A 73 -10.96 -12.77 -2.81
C ASP A 73 -10.33 -12.82 -4.22
N ALA A 74 -9.55 -11.80 -4.57
CA ALA A 74 -8.78 -11.74 -5.81
C ALA A 74 -7.42 -12.47 -5.72
N GLU A 75 -7.11 -13.09 -4.58
CA GLU A 75 -5.83 -13.76 -4.31
C GLU A 75 -4.59 -12.87 -4.54
N ILE A 76 -4.73 -11.55 -4.34
CA ILE A 76 -3.62 -10.60 -4.46
C ILE A 76 -2.79 -10.62 -3.17
N PRO A 77 -1.51 -11.05 -3.21
CA PRO A 77 -0.68 -11.11 -2.02
C PRO A 77 -0.39 -9.71 -1.46
N LEU A 78 -0.60 -9.55 -0.15
CA LEU A 78 -0.28 -8.36 0.62
C LEU A 78 0.85 -8.66 1.59
N PHE A 79 2.00 -8.02 1.39
CA PHE A 79 3.15 -8.08 2.28
C PHE A 79 3.11 -6.87 3.23
N VAL A 80 2.95 -7.14 4.53
CA VAL A 80 2.94 -6.07 5.54
C VAL A 80 4.38 -5.66 5.85
N GLN A 81 4.83 -4.57 5.24
CA GLN A 81 6.18 -4.06 5.37
C GLN A 81 6.22 -2.54 5.22
N ASP A 82 6.97 -1.88 6.10
CA ASP A 82 7.27 -0.46 5.97
C ASP A 82 8.35 -0.24 4.90
N ALA A 83 7.99 0.49 3.85
CA ALA A 83 8.89 0.79 2.73
C ALA A 83 10.07 1.70 3.10
N ARG A 84 10.09 2.29 4.30
CA ARG A 84 11.25 2.99 4.85
C ARG A 84 12.37 2.04 5.26
N ASN A 85 12.04 0.79 5.55
CA ASN A 85 13.03 -0.24 5.81
C ASN A 85 13.61 -0.74 4.48
N TYR A 86 14.71 -0.12 4.07
CA TYR A 86 15.37 -0.38 2.79
C TYR A 86 15.72 -1.86 2.57
N HIS A 87 16.35 -2.50 3.56
CA HIS A 87 16.78 -3.90 3.42
C HIS A 87 15.61 -4.87 3.27
N ALA A 88 14.54 -4.66 4.05
CA ALA A 88 13.34 -5.48 3.95
C ALA A 88 12.61 -5.26 2.62
N LEU A 89 12.55 -4.01 2.14
CA LEU A 89 11.97 -3.68 0.84
C LEU A 89 12.76 -4.34 -0.30
N CYS A 90 14.09 -4.21 -0.31
CA CYS A 90 14.96 -4.83 -1.32
C CYS A 90 14.79 -6.35 -1.35
N LYS A 91 14.69 -6.98 -0.18
CA LYS A 91 14.46 -8.43 -0.08
C LYS A 91 13.14 -8.82 -0.75
N LEU A 92 12.04 -8.13 -0.42
CA LEU A 92 10.73 -8.40 -1.02
C LEU A 92 10.73 -8.14 -2.53
N ILE A 93 11.28 -7.03 -3.01
CA ILE A 93 11.37 -6.74 -4.44
C ILE A 93 12.18 -7.82 -5.17
N ASN A 94 13.27 -8.30 -4.57
CA ASN A 94 14.07 -9.38 -5.16
C ASN A 94 13.34 -10.75 -5.16
N GLU A 95 12.46 -11.00 -4.20
CA GLU A 95 11.62 -12.20 -4.16
C GLU A 95 10.48 -12.14 -5.17
N ILE A 96 9.77 -11.01 -5.25
CA ILE A 96 8.65 -10.76 -6.15
C ILE A 96 9.13 -10.67 -7.61
N LYS A 97 10.29 -10.04 -7.83
CA LYS A 97 10.86 -9.74 -9.16
C LYS A 97 9.85 -9.03 -10.08
N PRO A 98 9.29 -7.90 -9.66
CA PRO A 98 8.31 -7.20 -10.47
C PRO A 98 8.96 -6.59 -11.71
N GLN A 99 8.22 -6.53 -12.80
CA GLN A 99 8.61 -5.81 -14.02
C GLN A 99 8.22 -4.33 -13.96
N VAL A 100 7.27 -4.01 -13.07
CA VAL A 100 6.79 -2.65 -12.82
C VAL A 100 6.60 -2.46 -11.32
N VAL A 101 7.13 -1.37 -10.80
CA VAL A 101 6.87 -0.92 -9.42
C VAL A 101 6.07 0.37 -9.47
N ILE A 102 4.96 0.43 -8.75
CA ILE A 102 4.12 1.61 -8.61
C ILE A 102 4.21 2.10 -7.16
N GLN A 103 4.81 3.27 -6.95
CA GLN A 103 4.99 3.87 -5.64
C GLN A 103 3.82 4.79 -5.31
N LEU A 104 3.02 4.43 -4.30
CA LEU A 104 1.88 5.18 -3.80
C LEU A 104 2.02 5.55 -2.32
N ALA A 105 3.01 4.98 -1.62
CA ALA A 105 3.22 5.24 -0.20
C ALA A 105 3.71 6.68 0.02
N ALA A 106 2.87 7.48 0.67
CA ALA A 106 3.17 8.88 1.03
C ALA A 106 2.23 9.36 2.13
N VAL A 107 2.56 10.50 2.75
CA VAL A 107 1.61 11.21 3.63
C VAL A 107 0.56 11.90 2.76
N SER A 108 -0.71 11.52 2.96
CA SER A 108 -1.82 11.99 2.14
C SER A 108 -2.60 13.17 2.74
N HIS A 109 -2.28 13.59 3.97
CA HIS A 109 -3.03 14.63 4.69
C HIS A 109 -2.22 15.91 4.84
N ALA A 110 -2.66 17.01 4.20
CA ALA A 110 -2.01 18.33 4.28
C ALA A 110 -1.84 18.85 5.72
N ASN A 111 -2.86 18.69 6.56
CA ASN A 111 -2.79 19.10 7.97
C ASN A 111 -1.72 18.35 8.77
N LYS A 112 -1.48 17.07 8.46
CA LYS A 112 -0.42 16.28 9.10
C LYS A 112 0.95 16.77 8.62
N SER A 113 1.10 17.08 7.36
CA SER A 113 2.33 17.60 6.77
C SER A 113 2.74 18.94 7.38
N ASN A 114 1.77 19.82 7.63
CA ASN A 114 2.03 21.12 8.25
C ASN A 114 2.44 21.02 9.72
N LYS A 115 1.90 20.03 10.46
CA LYS A 115 2.21 19.83 11.89
C LYS A 115 3.51 19.09 12.14
N ASP A 116 3.87 18.19 11.24
CA ASP A 116 5.07 17.36 11.34
C ASP A 116 5.75 17.20 9.97
N PRO A 117 6.51 18.23 9.53
CA PRO A 117 7.23 18.18 8.26
C PRO A 117 8.28 17.07 8.20
N TYR A 118 8.95 16.77 9.34
CA TYR A 118 9.97 15.72 9.39
C TYR A 118 9.37 14.35 9.08
N SER A 119 8.28 13.99 9.76
CA SER A 119 7.57 12.72 9.51
C SER A 119 7.04 12.64 8.08
N THR A 120 6.56 13.76 7.54
CA THR A 120 6.09 13.83 6.15
C THR A 120 7.21 13.55 5.16
N PHE A 121 8.37 14.16 5.39
CA PHE A 121 9.55 13.95 4.57
C PHE A 121 10.01 12.49 4.63
N ASP A 122 10.12 11.93 5.83
CA ASP A 122 10.54 10.55 6.05
C ASP A 122 9.58 9.53 5.41
N HIS A 123 8.27 9.72 5.56
CA HIS A 123 7.28 8.81 4.97
C HIS A 123 7.11 8.97 3.46
N SER A 124 7.33 10.14 2.89
CA SER A 124 7.11 10.38 1.47
C SER A 124 8.38 10.25 0.64
N PHE A 125 9.44 10.97 1.01
CA PHE A 125 10.68 10.98 0.22
C PHE A 125 11.54 9.74 0.45
N ARG A 126 11.67 9.26 1.67
CA ARG A 126 12.45 8.05 1.95
C ARG A 126 11.82 6.82 1.31
N THR A 127 10.50 6.69 1.34
CA THR A 127 9.83 5.57 0.65
C THR A 127 10.02 5.64 -0.85
N LEU A 128 9.98 6.84 -1.44
CA LEU A 128 10.24 7.04 -2.87
C LEU A 128 11.70 6.71 -3.22
N GLU A 129 12.66 7.22 -2.44
CA GLU A 129 14.09 6.93 -2.61
C GLU A 129 14.36 5.43 -2.57
N ASN A 130 13.84 4.75 -1.54
CA ASN A 130 13.99 3.30 -1.38
C ASN A 130 13.35 2.53 -2.53
N ALA A 131 12.17 2.94 -2.98
CA ALA A 131 11.47 2.29 -4.10
C ALA A 131 12.25 2.43 -5.41
N LEU A 132 12.78 3.62 -5.71
CA LEU A 132 13.59 3.87 -6.89
C LEU A 132 14.89 3.06 -6.89
N ASP A 133 15.55 2.97 -5.74
CA ASP A 133 16.80 2.21 -5.64
C ASP A 133 16.57 0.70 -5.68
N ALA A 134 15.54 0.20 -4.99
CA ALA A 134 15.20 -1.23 -4.99
C ALA A 134 14.69 -1.74 -6.36
N SER A 135 14.31 -0.83 -7.27
CA SER A 135 13.76 -1.15 -8.60
C SER A 135 14.80 -1.16 -9.72
N LYS A 136 16.07 -0.93 -9.40
CA LYS A 136 17.19 -0.99 -10.37
C LYS A 136 17.55 -2.43 -10.73
#